data_01e767c7a3f1c772f3b50ecba25bb0c8
#
_entry.id   01e767c7a3f1c772f3b50ecba25bb0c8
#
_cell.length_a   1.000
_cell.length_b   1.000
_cell.length_c   1.000
_cell.angle_alpha   90.00
_cell.angle_beta   90.00
_cell.angle_gamma   90.00
#
_symmetry.space_group_name_H-M   'P 1'
#
loop_
_entity.id
_entity.type
_entity.pdbx_description
1 polymer ?
#
loop_
_entity_poly.entity_id
_entity_poly.type
_entity_poly.pdbx_seq_one_letter_code
_entity_poly.pdbx_strand_id
1 'polypeptide(L)'
;MDYLPYVMKSAAKLQKIIDIFGIFENYLYFCTQICIFSSNMAIELKQITTKRGLYRFVKFGNDFYKDCSYFCPALILDELDTFNPKKNPALEVCEFVLYMAYQNGKAVGRIAGLINHEANRKWGVKHVRFGWMDFIDDMEVSHALLDAVAEWGKSKGMDGLNGPVGFTDFDHQGLLIEGYEYLAPMASLYNYP
;
A
#
# COMPACT_ATOMS: atom_id res chain seq x y z
N MET A 1 20.60 1.27 -18.98
CA MET A 1 21.79 1.75 -18.24
C MET A 1 21.87 3.27 -18.36
N ASP A 2 20.97 4.09 -17.80
CA ASP A 2 21.06 5.57 -17.85
C ASP A 2 20.11 6.28 -16.85
N TYR A 3 19.93 5.69 -15.64
CA TYR A 3 19.18 6.37 -14.56
C TYR A 3 20.07 7.18 -13.58
N LEU A 4 21.38 7.05 -13.68
CA LEU A 4 22.34 7.78 -12.84
C LEU A 4 22.40 9.31 -13.06
N PRO A 5 22.17 9.88 -14.26
CA PRO A 5 22.29 11.32 -14.47
C PRO A 5 21.15 12.15 -13.84
N TYR A 6 19.99 11.55 -13.59
CA TYR A 6 18.83 12.30 -13.07
C TYR A 6 18.89 12.53 -11.54
N VAL A 7 19.37 11.53 -10.81
CA VAL A 7 19.57 11.63 -9.35
C VAL A 7 20.71 12.59 -9.01
N MET A 8 21.78 12.60 -9.80
CA MET A 8 22.90 13.53 -9.60
C MET A 8 22.54 14.98 -9.94
N LYS A 9 21.63 15.22 -10.89
CA LYS A 9 21.14 16.58 -11.19
C LYS A 9 20.25 17.15 -10.09
N SER A 10 19.51 16.31 -9.38
CA SER A 10 18.70 16.71 -8.22
C SER A 10 19.58 17.08 -7.03
N ALA A 11 20.58 16.27 -6.70
CA ALA A 11 21.53 16.53 -5.62
C ALA A 11 22.35 17.80 -5.86
N ALA A 12 22.81 18.03 -7.10
CA ALA A 12 23.55 19.25 -7.47
C ALA A 12 22.67 20.51 -7.43
N LYS A 13 21.37 20.37 -7.67
CA LYS A 13 20.42 21.48 -7.56
C LYS A 13 20.10 21.82 -6.09
N LEU A 14 20.02 20.81 -5.23
CA LEU A 14 19.92 21.01 -3.79
C LEU A 14 21.17 21.68 -3.21
N GLN A 15 22.37 21.25 -3.61
CA GLN A 15 23.64 21.84 -3.16
C GLN A 15 23.75 23.31 -3.57
N LYS A 16 23.36 23.69 -4.78
CA LYS A 16 23.32 25.09 -5.22
C LYS A 16 22.34 25.97 -4.44
N ILE A 17 21.22 25.39 -3.97
CA ILE A 17 20.26 26.11 -3.11
C ILE A 17 20.84 26.31 -1.71
N ILE A 18 21.59 25.36 -1.21
CA ILE A 18 22.30 25.43 0.08
C ILE A 18 23.41 26.49 0.04
N ASP A 19 24.15 26.60 -1.07
CA ASP A 19 25.26 27.56 -1.22
C ASP A 19 24.79 29.01 -1.40
N ILE A 20 23.53 29.23 -1.84
CA ILE A 20 22.96 30.59 -2.03
C ILE A 20 22.46 31.20 -0.69
N PHE A 21 22.16 30.38 0.32
CA PHE A 21 21.61 30.83 1.58
C PHE A 21 22.59 30.69 2.74
N GLY A 22 23.78 31.27 2.64
CA GLY A 22 24.82 31.28 3.70
C GLY A 22 24.40 31.85 5.06
N ILE A 23 23.31 31.32 5.65
CA ILE A 23 22.80 31.70 6.99
C ILE A 23 22.49 30.40 7.73
N PHE A 24 23.54 29.72 8.23
CA PHE A 24 23.41 28.31 8.62
C PHE A 24 23.15 28.01 10.11
N GLU A 25 23.20 28.94 11.04
CA GLU A 25 22.98 28.63 12.47
C GLU A 25 21.55 28.92 12.96
N ASN A 26 20.83 29.86 12.36
CA ASN A 26 19.45 30.17 12.76
C ASN A 26 18.39 29.36 12.00
N TYR A 27 18.73 28.77 10.85
CA TYR A 27 17.77 28.00 10.05
C TYR A 27 17.61 26.57 10.55
N LEU A 28 18.64 25.96 11.14
CA LEU A 28 18.52 24.65 11.76
C LEU A 28 17.57 24.70 12.99
N TYR A 29 17.59 25.81 13.73
CA TYR A 29 16.68 25.99 14.86
C TYR A 29 15.22 26.22 14.42
N PHE A 30 15.01 26.88 13.28
CA PHE A 30 13.68 27.10 12.72
C PHE A 30 13.14 25.84 12.01
N CYS A 31 13.97 25.08 11.31
CA CYS A 31 13.59 23.80 10.72
C CYS A 31 13.33 22.73 11.78
N THR A 32 14.08 22.68 12.87
CA THR A 32 13.78 21.77 14.00
C THR A 32 12.48 22.16 14.71
N GLN A 33 12.16 23.45 14.82
CA GLN A 33 10.87 23.90 15.38
C GLN A 33 9.69 23.65 14.42
N ILE A 34 9.87 23.79 13.10
CA ILE A 34 8.83 23.46 12.09
C ILE A 34 8.66 21.95 12.00
N CYS A 35 9.71 21.14 12.10
CA CYS A 35 9.60 19.68 12.20
C CYS A 35 8.95 19.21 13.51
N ILE A 36 9.07 19.96 14.60
CA ILE A 36 8.38 19.67 15.88
C ILE A 36 6.88 20.05 15.79
N PHE A 37 6.49 20.98 14.89
CA PHE A 37 5.10 21.35 14.64
C PHE A 37 4.46 20.59 13.46
N SER A 38 5.21 19.85 12.66
CA SER A 38 4.67 18.70 11.93
C SER A 38 4.35 17.66 13.00
N SER A 39 3.15 17.77 13.56
CA SER A 39 2.65 16.80 14.52
C SER A 39 2.91 15.41 13.89
N ASN A 40 3.73 14.59 14.54
CA ASN A 40 3.82 13.17 14.29
C ASN A 40 2.38 12.63 14.50
N MET A 41 1.56 12.72 13.47
CA MET A 41 0.18 12.27 13.54
C MET A 41 0.24 10.76 13.48
N ALA A 42 0.21 10.15 14.67
CA ALA A 42 0.32 8.72 14.84
C ALA A 42 -0.66 8.01 13.89
N ILE A 43 -0.12 7.14 13.05
CA ILE A 43 -0.91 6.29 12.17
C ILE A 43 -1.51 5.19 13.03
N GLU A 44 -2.83 5.16 13.11
CA GLU A 44 -3.57 4.12 13.81
C GLU A 44 -3.91 3.00 12.81
N LEU A 45 -3.33 1.81 13.01
CA LEU A 45 -3.68 0.62 12.23
C LEU A 45 -4.81 -0.14 12.91
N LYS A 46 -5.84 -0.50 12.13
CA LYS A 46 -6.96 -1.32 12.59
C LYS A 46 -7.07 -2.58 11.77
N GLN A 47 -6.97 -3.72 12.43
CA GLN A 47 -7.31 -5.00 11.83
C GLN A 47 -8.82 -5.09 11.62
N ILE A 48 -9.23 -5.53 10.44
CA ILE A 48 -10.63 -5.67 10.06
C ILE A 48 -11.11 -7.10 10.33
N THR A 49 -12.04 -7.23 11.24
CA THR A 49 -12.61 -8.54 11.65
C THR A 49 -14.13 -8.60 11.53
N THR A 50 -14.80 -7.48 11.23
CA THR A 50 -16.25 -7.40 11.16
C THR A 50 -16.77 -7.22 9.75
N LYS A 51 -18.00 -7.67 9.46
CA LYS A 51 -18.64 -7.45 8.15
C LYS A 51 -18.74 -5.97 7.77
N ARG A 52 -19.02 -5.10 8.72
CA ARG A 52 -19.07 -3.65 8.50
C ARG A 52 -17.67 -3.09 8.20
N GLY A 53 -16.64 -3.62 8.84
CA GLY A 53 -15.25 -3.29 8.58
C GLY A 53 -14.85 -3.73 7.17
N LEU A 54 -15.19 -4.97 6.77
CA LEU A 54 -14.93 -5.48 5.43
C LEU A 54 -15.58 -4.61 4.35
N TYR A 55 -16.84 -4.21 4.54
CA TYR A 55 -17.49 -3.29 3.61
C TYR A 55 -16.74 -1.96 3.47
N ARG A 56 -16.25 -1.38 4.59
CA ARG A 56 -15.45 -0.15 4.56
C ARG A 56 -14.11 -0.36 3.86
N PHE A 57 -13.47 -1.50 4.10
CA PHE A 57 -12.22 -1.88 3.46
C PHE A 57 -12.36 -1.96 1.93
N VAL A 58 -13.39 -2.66 1.47
CA VAL A 58 -13.68 -2.80 0.03
C VAL A 58 -14.05 -1.45 -0.59
N LYS A 59 -14.95 -0.71 0.06
CA LYS A 59 -15.40 0.59 -0.43
C LYS A 59 -14.28 1.65 -0.50
N PHE A 60 -13.27 1.55 0.36
CA PHE A 60 -12.16 2.50 0.41
C PHE A 60 -11.46 2.67 -0.95
N GLY A 61 -11.17 1.59 -1.68
CA GLY A 61 -10.54 1.69 -3.00
C GLY A 61 -11.36 2.50 -4.00
N ASN A 62 -12.68 2.23 -4.09
CA ASN A 62 -13.55 2.99 -4.97
C ASN A 62 -13.66 4.47 -4.55
N ASP A 63 -13.73 4.75 -3.25
CA ASP A 63 -13.79 6.12 -2.73
C ASP A 63 -12.46 6.87 -2.94
N PHE A 64 -11.34 6.16 -2.85
CA PHE A 64 -10.00 6.73 -2.98
C PHE A 64 -9.73 7.25 -4.40
N TYR A 65 -10.17 6.51 -5.41
CA TYR A 65 -9.98 6.85 -6.82
C TYR A 65 -11.21 7.50 -7.48
N LYS A 66 -12.25 7.88 -6.73
CA LYS A 66 -13.55 8.36 -7.26
C LYS A 66 -13.44 9.55 -8.23
N ASP A 67 -12.42 10.40 -8.04
CA ASP A 67 -12.19 11.59 -8.86
C ASP A 67 -11.23 11.33 -10.04
N CYS A 68 -10.76 10.09 -10.21
CA CYS A 68 -9.89 9.68 -11.30
C CYS A 68 -10.71 9.15 -12.48
N SER A 69 -10.63 9.82 -13.64
CA SER A 69 -11.36 9.42 -14.86
C SER A 69 -10.86 8.12 -15.49
N TYR A 70 -9.67 7.67 -15.12
CA TYR A 70 -9.04 6.44 -15.63
C TYR A 70 -9.29 5.22 -14.76
N PHE A 71 -9.83 5.42 -13.56
CA PHE A 71 -10.14 4.33 -12.64
C PHE A 71 -11.49 3.69 -12.98
N CYS A 72 -11.51 2.37 -13.05
CA CYS A 72 -12.73 1.59 -13.16
C CYS A 72 -13.10 1.03 -11.78
N PRO A 73 -14.22 1.48 -11.16
CA PRO A 73 -14.59 1.01 -9.84
C PRO A 73 -14.89 -0.49 -9.82
N ALA A 74 -14.39 -1.17 -8.81
CA ALA A 74 -14.73 -2.57 -8.57
C ALA A 74 -16.20 -2.73 -8.13
N LEU A 75 -16.80 -3.86 -8.49
CA LEU A 75 -18.13 -4.24 -8.02
C LEU A 75 -18.04 -4.64 -6.54
N ILE A 76 -18.65 -3.85 -5.66
CA ILE A 76 -18.56 -4.03 -4.20
C ILE A 76 -18.99 -5.45 -3.77
N LEU A 77 -20.03 -6.02 -4.40
CA LEU A 77 -20.52 -7.36 -4.05
C LEU A 77 -19.49 -8.45 -4.40
N ASP A 78 -18.85 -8.34 -5.55
CA ASP A 78 -17.84 -9.29 -6.02
C ASP A 78 -16.60 -9.22 -5.12
N GLU A 79 -16.17 -7.99 -4.77
CA GLU A 79 -15.07 -7.79 -3.83
C GLU A 79 -15.38 -8.34 -2.43
N LEU A 80 -16.61 -8.19 -1.94
CA LEU A 80 -17.02 -8.80 -0.67
C LEU A 80 -17.03 -10.33 -0.74
N ASP A 81 -17.44 -10.90 -1.87
CA ASP A 81 -17.46 -12.35 -2.09
C ASP A 81 -16.04 -12.93 -2.20
N THR A 82 -15.07 -12.14 -2.65
CA THR A 82 -13.63 -12.52 -2.67
C THR A 82 -13.10 -12.86 -1.27
N PHE A 83 -13.57 -12.19 -0.22
CA PHE A 83 -13.20 -12.47 1.18
C PHE A 83 -14.19 -13.39 1.91
N ASN A 84 -15.11 -14.01 1.18
CA ASN A 84 -16.14 -14.89 1.76
C ASN A 84 -15.78 -16.37 1.55
N PRO A 85 -15.50 -17.17 2.62
CA PRO A 85 -15.14 -18.57 2.48
C PRO A 85 -16.20 -19.46 1.83
N LYS A 86 -17.46 -19.01 1.77
CA LYS A 86 -18.54 -19.75 1.10
C LYS A 86 -18.61 -19.50 -0.41
N LYS A 87 -17.89 -18.50 -0.89
CA LYS A 87 -17.93 -18.03 -2.28
C LYS A 87 -16.60 -18.18 -2.99
N ASN A 88 -15.50 -17.93 -2.28
CA ASN A 88 -14.15 -18.01 -2.83
C ASN A 88 -13.46 -19.32 -2.42
N PRO A 89 -13.32 -20.30 -3.33
CA PRO A 89 -12.66 -21.57 -3.03
C PRO A 89 -11.15 -21.41 -2.71
N ALA A 90 -10.51 -20.34 -3.15
CA ALA A 90 -9.10 -20.09 -2.79
C ALA A 90 -8.88 -20.01 -1.27
N LEU A 91 -9.92 -19.67 -0.50
CA LEU A 91 -9.85 -19.60 0.96
C LEU A 91 -9.80 -20.97 1.66
N GLU A 92 -9.93 -22.08 0.91
CA GLU A 92 -9.67 -23.42 1.45
C GLU A 92 -8.17 -23.65 1.72
N VAL A 93 -7.30 -22.96 0.97
CA VAL A 93 -5.83 -23.10 1.03
C VAL A 93 -5.11 -21.79 1.36
N CYS A 94 -5.86 -20.72 1.57
CA CYS A 94 -5.33 -19.40 1.89
C CYS A 94 -5.82 -18.88 3.23
N GLU A 95 -4.92 -18.22 3.95
CA GLU A 95 -5.27 -17.35 5.10
C GLU A 95 -5.13 -15.89 4.68
N PHE A 96 -5.88 -15.00 5.33
CA PHE A 96 -5.74 -13.56 5.10
C PHE A 96 -5.94 -12.72 6.35
N VAL A 97 -5.42 -11.52 6.30
CA VAL A 97 -5.64 -10.43 7.26
C VAL A 97 -5.87 -9.13 6.51
N LEU A 98 -6.71 -8.27 7.04
CA LEU A 98 -7.01 -6.97 6.44
C LEU A 98 -6.70 -5.87 7.44
N TYR A 99 -6.00 -4.82 7.00
CA TYR A 99 -5.70 -3.64 7.79
C TYR A 99 -6.19 -2.38 7.09
N MET A 100 -6.65 -1.43 7.89
CA MET A 100 -6.87 -0.05 7.46
C MET A 100 -6.03 0.90 8.33
N ALA A 101 -5.37 1.84 7.67
CA ALA A 101 -4.64 2.94 8.32
C ALA A 101 -5.55 4.15 8.49
N TYR A 102 -5.46 4.77 9.66
CA TYR A 102 -6.19 5.98 10.01
C TYR A 102 -5.22 7.06 10.50
N GLN A 103 -5.50 8.30 10.12
CA GLN A 103 -4.80 9.48 10.58
C GLN A 103 -5.87 10.53 10.95
N ASN A 104 -5.87 11.00 12.18
CA ASN A 104 -6.93 11.89 12.71
C ASN A 104 -8.36 11.33 12.54
N GLY A 105 -8.55 10.03 12.69
CA GLY A 105 -9.84 9.36 12.53
C GLY A 105 -10.31 9.20 11.08
N LYS A 106 -9.56 9.71 10.09
CA LYS A 106 -9.83 9.54 8.66
C LYS A 106 -9.05 8.34 8.13
N ALA A 107 -9.69 7.50 7.34
CA ALA A 107 -9.01 6.40 6.65
C ALA A 107 -8.05 6.98 5.59
N VAL A 108 -6.78 6.57 5.64
CA VAL A 108 -5.71 7.05 4.78
C VAL A 108 -5.04 5.93 3.98
N GLY A 109 -5.37 4.67 4.26
CA GLY A 109 -4.85 3.53 3.50
C GLY A 109 -5.49 2.21 3.92
N ARG A 110 -5.28 1.21 3.07
CA ARG A 110 -5.68 -0.18 3.32
C ARG A 110 -4.63 -1.14 2.75
N ILE A 111 -4.58 -2.36 3.29
CA ILE A 111 -3.78 -3.46 2.76
C ILE A 111 -4.39 -4.80 3.18
N ALA A 112 -4.28 -5.80 2.30
CA ALA A 112 -4.55 -7.19 2.62
C ALA A 112 -3.22 -7.96 2.71
N GLY A 113 -3.05 -8.75 3.76
CA GLY A 113 -2.00 -9.76 3.87
C GLY A 113 -2.60 -11.14 3.58
N LEU A 114 -1.90 -11.99 2.82
CA LEU A 114 -2.38 -13.29 2.37
C LEU A 114 -1.27 -14.34 2.45
N ILE A 115 -1.62 -15.55 2.84
CA ILE A 115 -0.72 -16.71 2.78
C ILE A 115 -1.42 -17.78 1.94
N ASN A 116 -0.85 -18.10 0.78
CA ASN A 116 -1.29 -19.24 -0.01
C ASN A 116 -0.38 -20.44 0.31
N HIS A 117 -0.88 -21.35 1.15
CA HIS A 117 -0.11 -22.50 1.63
C HIS A 117 0.29 -23.46 0.50
N GLU A 118 -0.58 -23.65 -0.49
CA GLU A 118 -0.30 -24.53 -1.65
C GLU A 118 0.79 -23.94 -2.54
N ALA A 119 0.73 -22.63 -2.84
CA ALA A 119 1.76 -21.98 -3.62
C ALA A 119 3.11 -22.00 -2.89
N ASN A 120 3.12 -21.70 -1.59
CA ASN A 120 4.34 -21.75 -0.77
C ASN A 120 4.94 -23.15 -0.76
N ARG A 121 4.11 -24.20 -0.60
CA ARG A 121 4.55 -25.60 -0.65
C ARG A 121 5.11 -25.97 -2.02
N LYS A 122 4.42 -25.59 -3.09
CA LYS A 122 4.81 -25.90 -4.48
C LYS A 122 6.14 -25.27 -4.86
N TRP A 123 6.38 -24.04 -4.42
CA TRP A 123 7.60 -23.29 -4.75
C TRP A 123 8.71 -23.40 -3.72
N GLY A 124 8.46 -24.08 -2.59
CA GLY A 124 9.46 -24.27 -1.53
C GLY A 124 9.83 -22.97 -0.81
N VAL A 125 8.88 -22.03 -0.70
CA VAL A 125 9.07 -20.73 -0.05
C VAL A 125 8.13 -20.55 1.14
N LYS A 126 8.42 -19.55 1.98
CA LYS A 126 7.60 -19.17 3.13
C LYS A 126 7.23 -17.69 3.03
N HIS A 127 6.48 -17.33 1.98
CA HIS A 127 6.16 -15.95 1.72
C HIS A 127 4.73 -15.61 2.20
N VAL A 128 4.60 -14.44 2.82
CA VAL A 128 3.33 -13.72 2.91
C VAL A 128 3.20 -12.82 1.68
N ARG A 129 2.02 -12.80 1.10
CA ARG A 129 1.68 -11.91 -0.01
C ARG A 129 1.00 -10.66 0.52
N PHE A 130 1.07 -9.55 -0.20
CA PHE A 130 0.21 -8.40 0.03
C PHE A 130 -0.54 -8.02 -1.24
N GLY A 131 -1.76 -7.49 -1.06
CA GLY A 131 -2.61 -6.97 -2.13
C GLY A 131 -3.59 -5.93 -1.60
N TRP A 132 -4.50 -5.44 -2.43
CA TRP A 132 -5.45 -4.37 -2.05
C TRP A 132 -4.76 -3.20 -1.33
N MET A 133 -3.55 -2.85 -1.76
CA MET A 133 -2.76 -1.81 -1.14
C MET A 133 -3.05 -0.47 -1.81
N ASP A 134 -3.81 0.38 -1.14
CA ASP A 134 -4.10 1.75 -1.53
C ASP A 134 -3.83 2.67 -0.34
N PHE A 135 -3.15 3.79 -0.56
CA PHE A 135 -2.82 4.74 0.49
C PHE A 135 -2.56 6.14 -0.08
N ILE A 136 -2.66 7.16 0.79
CA ILE A 136 -2.30 8.53 0.44
C ILE A 136 -0.79 8.62 0.18
N ASP A 137 -0.34 9.65 -0.54
CA ASP A 137 1.09 9.91 -0.79
C ASP A 137 1.81 10.29 0.51
N ASP A 138 2.06 9.26 1.33
CA ASP A 138 2.73 9.35 2.62
C ASP A 138 3.51 8.05 2.89
N MET A 139 4.84 8.18 2.93
CA MET A 139 5.75 7.05 3.15
C MET A 139 5.55 6.37 4.51
N GLU A 140 5.15 7.11 5.55
CA GLU A 140 4.90 6.53 6.87
C GLU A 140 3.66 5.62 6.84
N VAL A 141 2.62 6.01 6.07
CA VAL A 141 1.42 5.19 5.88
C VAL A 141 1.75 3.90 5.14
N SER A 142 2.54 3.98 4.05
CA SER A 142 2.94 2.79 3.29
C SER A 142 3.80 1.83 4.11
N HIS A 143 4.77 2.35 4.86
CA HIS A 143 5.60 1.53 5.76
C HIS A 143 4.76 0.87 6.85
N ALA A 144 3.88 1.62 7.53
CA ALA A 144 3.03 1.06 8.58
C ALA A 144 2.14 -0.09 8.05
N LEU A 145 1.58 0.05 6.85
CA LEU A 145 0.77 -0.99 6.21
C LEU A 145 1.58 -2.24 5.86
N LEU A 146 2.75 -2.07 5.25
CA LEU A 146 3.63 -3.18 4.88
C LEU A 146 4.19 -3.89 6.12
N ASP A 147 4.61 -3.14 7.13
CA ASP A 147 5.12 -3.69 8.38
C ASP A 147 4.05 -4.52 9.11
N ALA A 148 2.79 -4.05 9.12
CA ALA A 148 1.69 -4.82 9.71
C ALA A 148 1.49 -6.19 9.05
N VAL A 149 1.58 -6.25 7.71
CA VAL A 149 1.49 -7.52 6.97
C VAL A 149 2.73 -8.38 7.22
N ALA A 150 3.92 -7.77 7.24
CA ALA A 150 5.17 -8.48 7.51
C ALA A 150 5.17 -9.09 8.93
N GLU A 151 4.75 -8.35 9.94
CA GLU A 151 4.64 -8.84 11.32
C GLU A 151 3.60 -9.97 11.45
N TRP A 152 2.44 -9.82 10.78
CA TRP A 152 1.48 -10.92 10.72
C TRP A 152 2.08 -12.16 10.03
N GLY A 153 2.77 -11.99 8.91
CA GLY A 153 3.47 -13.08 8.21
C GLY A 153 4.49 -13.77 9.09
N LYS A 154 5.35 -13.00 9.79
CA LYS A 154 6.31 -13.54 10.77
C LYS A 154 5.62 -14.34 11.87
N SER A 155 4.50 -13.87 12.38
CA SER A 155 3.72 -14.60 13.40
C SER A 155 3.18 -15.95 12.91
N LYS A 156 3.05 -16.12 11.58
CA LYS A 156 2.65 -17.34 10.89
C LYS A 156 3.86 -18.18 10.39
N GLY A 157 5.09 -17.77 10.72
CA GLY A 157 6.30 -18.46 10.32
C GLY A 157 6.75 -18.20 8.88
N MET A 158 6.28 -17.11 8.28
CA MET A 158 6.75 -16.63 6.96
C MET A 158 8.05 -15.84 7.12
N ASP A 159 8.90 -15.89 6.12
CA ASP A 159 10.23 -15.27 6.10
C ASP A 159 10.44 -14.29 4.93
N GLY A 160 9.44 -14.16 4.05
CA GLY A 160 9.46 -13.23 2.92
C GLY A 160 8.12 -12.55 2.67
N LEU A 161 8.16 -11.32 2.12
CA LEU A 161 7.01 -10.53 1.70
C LEU A 161 7.04 -10.39 0.17
N ASN A 162 5.92 -10.70 -0.49
CA ASN A 162 5.79 -10.65 -1.94
C ASN A 162 4.47 -9.98 -2.36
N GLY A 163 4.49 -9.14 -3.38
CA GLY A 163 3.28 -8.49 -3.88
C GLY A 163 3.58 -7.25 -4.73
N PRO A 164 2.54 -6.54 -5.16
CA PRO A 164 1.12 -6.85 -4.92
C PRO A 164 0.64 -8.06 -5.71
N VAL A 165 -0.09 -8.97 -5.06
CA VAL A 165 -0.71 -10.15 -5.67
C VAL A 165 -1.86 -10.65 -4.78
N GLY A 166 -2.92 -11.16 -5.39
CA GLY A 166 -4.08 -11.68 -4.68
C GLY A 166 -3.93 -13.13 -4.18
N PHE A 167 -5.06 -13.81 -3.98
CA PHE A 167 -5.11 -15.20 -3.53
C PHE A 167 -4.48 -16.14 -4.55
N THR A 168 -4.72 -15.85 -5.84
CA THR A 168 -4.29 -16.67 -6.99
C THR A 168 -3.61 -15.80 -8.03
N ASP A 169 -3.01 -16.45 -9.03
CA ASP A 169 -2.37 -15.77 -10.17
C ASP A 169 -3.38 -15.18 -11.18
N PHE A 170 -4.69 -15.43 -10.96
CA PHE A 170 -5.79 -14.84 -11.73
C PHE A 170 -6.33 -13.55 -11.11
N ASP A 171 -5.95 -13.26 -9.87
CA ASP A 171 -6.28 -11.99 -9.24
C ASP A 171 -5.38 -10.86 -9.78
N HIS A 172 -5.82 -9.63 -9.58
CA HIS A 172 -5.03 -8.47 -9.95
C HIS A 172 -3.67 -8.47 -9.25
N GLN A 173 -2.61 -8.16 -10.01
CA GLN A 173 -1.25 -8.17 -9.49
C GLN A 173 -0.41 -7.06 -10.14
N GLY A 174 0.67 -6.68 -9.45
CA GLY A 174 1.59 -5.64 -9.86
C GLY A 174 1.12 -4.22 -9.51
N LEU A 175 1.93 -3.25 -9.87
CA LEU A 175 1.69 -1.82 -9.74
C LEU A 175 1.82 -1.16 -11.10
N LEU A 176 0.98 -0.18 -11.38
CA LEU A 176 1.11 0.68 -12.54
C LEU A 176 2.33 1.60 -12.32
N ILE A 177 3.27 1.60 -13.25
CA ILE A 177 4.49 2.43 -13.20
C ILE A 177 4.57 3.41 -14.36
N GLU A 178 3.78 3.19 -15.42
CA GLU A 178 3.67 4.05 -16.61
C GLU A 178 2.24 3.98 -17.16
N GLY A 179 1.78 5.02 -17.86
CA GLY A 179 0.48 5.04 -18.51
C GLY A 179 -0.68 5.40 -17.59
N TYR A 180 -0.44 6.22 -16.57
CA TYR A 180 -1.47 6.68 -15.62
C TYR A 180 -2.60 7.48 -16.28
N GLU A 181 -2.39 7.97 -17.50
CA GLU A 181 -3.33 8.71 -18.33
C GLU A 181 -4.23 7.82 -19.22
N TYR A 182 -4.12 6.51 -19.08
CA TYR A 182 -4.93 5.55 -19.83
C TYR A 182 -5.84 4.75 -18.91
N LEU A 183 -6.94 4.24 -19.45
CA LEU A 183 -7.78 3.27 -18.75
C LEU A 183 -6.97 2.00 -18.49
N ALA A 184 -7.05 1.48 -17.28
CA ALA A 184 -6.42 0.22 -16.93
C ALA A 184 -6.96 -0.93 -17.82
N PRO A 185 -6.09 -1.80 -18.36
CA PRO A 185 -6.54 -3.00 -19.02
C PRO A 185 -7.25 -3.95 -18.04
N MET A 186 -8.09 -4.85 -18.55
CA MET A 186 -9.00 -5.68 -17.78
C MET A 186 -8.32 -6.54 -16.68
N ALA A 187 -7.03 -6.84 -16.83
CA ALA A 187 -6.29 -7.71 -15.90
C ALA A 187 -5.37 -6.95 -14.92
N SER A 188 -5.35 -5.61 -14.92
CA SER A 188 -4.50 -4.82 -14.05
C SER A 188 -5.30 -3.84 -13.20
N LEU A 189 -4.71 -3.48 -12.06
CA LEU A 189 -5.24 -2.43 -11.20
C LEU A 189 -4.71 -1.07 -11.63
N TYR A 190 -5.52 -0.05 -11.40
CA TYR A 190 -5.07 1.34 -11.43
C TYR A 190 -4.56 1.74 -10.05
N ASN A 191 -3.44 2.44 -10.01
CA ASN A 191 -2.97 3.18 -8.85
C ASN A 191 -2.49 4.57 -9.28
N TYR A 192 -2.48 5.52 -8.36
CA TYR A 192 -1.88 6.83 -8.59
C TYR A 192 -0.35 6.72 -8.77
N PRO A 193 0.27 7.71 -9.46
CA PRO A 193 1.71 7.80 -9.60
C PRO A 193 2.44 7.81 -8.27
#